data_c6f17e8c0c7de15ca6a06c3ead4a02e6
#
_entry.id   c6f17e8c0c7de15ca6a06c3ead4a02e6
#
_cell.length_a   1.000
_cell.length_b   1.000
_cell.length_c   1.000
_cell.angle_alpha   90.00
_cell.angle_beta   90.00
_cell.angle_gamma   90.00
#
_symmetry.space_group_name_H-M   'P 1'
#
loop_
_entity.id
_entity.type
_entity.pdbx_description
1 polymer ?
#
loop_
_entity_poly.entity_id
_entity_poly.type
_entity_poly.pdbx_seq_one_letter_code
_entity_poly.pdbx_strand_id
1 'polypeptide(L)'
;MAHANAESHAGSHHYTSTGLDNRKLAIWIFIGSECMLFASLISTYLIYKGKSVVGPFPHEAWTNPQTGQAFPAILDIPVTSISTFVLLMSSLAMVMALAAIESRGKPSGAKSKLGNYLLTSSRFWLFMTCLMGATFLGFQAYEFTSFVHEGLSIRTNLFGSSFFTLTGFHGAHVTAGVIWLGTLLAIDMKRGLQPKDAVWVDIAALYWHFDDVVWIAIFTLVYLIQ
;
A
#
# COMPACT_ATOMS: atom_id res chain seq x y z
N MET A 1 24.66 -53.10 29.65
CA MET A 1 24.54 -51.70 30.07
C MET A 1 25.14 -50.83 28.99
N ALA A 2 24.32 -50.21 28.17
CA ALA A 2 24.73 -49.15 27.25
C ALA A 2 23.50 -48.27 27.06
N HIS A 3 23.49 -47.12 27.73
CA HIS A 3 22.49 -46.07 27.52
C HIS A 3 22.80 -45.35 26.21
N ALA A 4 21.96 -45.53 25.22
CA ALA A 4 21.95 -44.70 24.03
C ALA A 4 21.23 -43.40 24.38
N ASN A 5 21.97 -42.29 24.47
CA ASN A 5 21.44 -40.96 24.53
C ASN A 5 20.83 -40.62 23.17
N ALA A 6 19.51 -40.58 23.10
CA ALA A 6 18.79 -39.96 22.02
C ALA A 6 18.86 -38.44 22.21
N GLU A 7 19.86 -37.80 21.62
CA GLU A 7 19.89 -36.35 21.49
C GLU A 7 18.78 -35.91 20.51
N SER A 8 17.72 -35.37 21.09
CA SER A 8 16.68 -34.67 20.33
C SER A 8 17.31 -33.44 19.68
N HIS A 9 17.49 -33.46 18.36
CA HIS A 9 17.73 -32.28 17.56
C HIS A 9 16.48 -31.39 17.60
N ALA A 10 16.26 -30.72 18.71
CA ALA A 10 15.40 -29.53 18.76
C ALA A 10 16.12 -28.46 17.93
N GLY A 11 15.57 -28.12 16.77
CA GLY A 11 16.10 -27.08 15.92
C GLY A 11 16.35 -25.82 16.73
N SER A 12 17.63 -25.43 16.84
CA SER A 12 18.02 -24.18 17.49
C SER A 12 17.46 -23.01 16.74
N HIS A 13 16.28 -22.55 17.17
CA HIS A 13 15.86 -21.21 16.85
C HIS A 13 16.91 -20.28 17.48
N HIS A 14 17.76 -19.67 16.64
CA HIS A 14 18.65 -18.61 17.08
C HIS A 14 17.76 -17.42 17.53
N TYR A 15 17.34 -17.45 18.77
CA TYR A 15 16.75 -16.29 19.42
C TYR A 15 17.85 -15.22 19.54
N THR A 16 17.58 -14.05 18.99
CA THR A 16 18.38 -12.87 19.27
C THR A 16 18.28 -12.53 20.76
N SER A 17 19.21 -11.75 21.29
CA SER A 17 19.19 -11.31 22.70
C SER A 17 17.88 -10.60 23.11
N THR A 18 17.10 -10.13 22.12
CA THR A 18 15.80 -9.47 22.28
C THR A 18 14.60 -10.41 22.15
N GLY A 19 14.79 -11.67 21.72
CA GLY A 19 13.71 -12.63 21.46
C GLY A 19 12.86 -12.30 20.20
N LEU A 20 13.20 -11.25 19.46
CA LEU A 20 12.50 -10.83 18.25
C LEU A 20 13.15 -11.42 17.00
N ASP A 21 12.33 -11.73 15.98
CA ASP A 21 12.83 -12.10 14.65
C ASP A 21 13.50 -10.87 13.99
N ASN A 22 14.79 -11.00 13.62
CA ASN A 22 15.55 -9.92 12.99
C ASN A 22 14.89 -9.36 11.74
N ARG A 23 14.14 -10.18 11.01
CA ARG A 23 13.40 -9.75 9.82
C ARG A 23 12.26 -8.79 10.16
N LYS A 24 11.55 -9.06 11.27
CA LYS A 24 10.51 -8.14 11.78
C LYS A 24 11.11 -6.84 12.30
N LEU A 25 12.25 -6.92 12.98
CA LEU A 25 12.96 -5.73 13.44
C LEU A 25 13.41 -4.85 12.25
N ALA A 26 13.95 -5.47 11.20
CA ALA A 26 14.38 -4.75 10.00
C ALA A 26 13.24 -4.00 9.32
N ILE A 27 12.05 -4.63 9.16
CA ILE A 27 10.90 -3.94 8.54
C ILE A 27 10.37 -2.81 9.43
N TRP A 28 10.39 -2.94 10.76
CA TRP A 28 10.00 -1.85 11.66
C TRP A 28 10.92 -0.64 11.56
N ILE A 29 12.25 -0.86 11.47
CA ILE A 29 13.22 0.21 11.27
C ILE A 29 13.01 0.87 9.91
N PHE A 30 12.77 0.07 8.86
CA PHE A 30 12.48 0.56 7.52
C PHE A 30 11.21 1.42 7.51
N ILE A 31 10.09 0.92 8.05
CA ILE A 31 8.84 1.70 8.17
C ILE A 31 9.07 3.00 8.95
N GLY A 32 9.88 2.97 10.02
CA GLY A 32 10.25 4.18 10.77
C GLY A 32 10.96 5.21 9.90
N SER A 33 11.87 4.81 9.01
CA SER A 33 12.53 5.71 8.06
C SER A 33 11.54 6.28 7.03
N GLU A 34 10.63 5.44 6.52
CA GLU A 34 9.61 5.86 5.56
C GLU A 34 8.59 6.84 6.19
N CYS A 35 8.26 6.66 7.47
CA CYS A 35 7.47 7.65 8.22
C CYS A 35 8.11 9.05 8.17
N MET A 36 9.43 9.15 8.35
CA MET A 36 10.15 10.43 8.28
C MET A 36 10.14 11.00 6.86
N LEU A 37 10.31 10.15 5.84
CA LEU A 37 10.23 10.56 4.44
C LEU A 37 8.84 11.17 4.14
N PHE A 38 7.77 10.44 4.40
CA PHE A 38 6.42 10.93 4.11
C PHE A 38 6.03 12.12 4.98
N ALA A 39 6.44 12.16 6.25
CA ALA A 39 6.21 13.32 7.10
C ALA A 39 6.87 14.58 6.53
N SER A 40 8.07 14.48 5.96
CA SER A 40 8.76 15.61 5.32
C SER A 40 8.05 16.06 4.04
N LEU A 41 7.58 15.14 3.22
CA LEU A 41 6.83 15.43 1.99
C LEU A 41 5.48 16.09 2.30
N ILE A 42 4.74 15.56 3.28
CA ILE A 42 3.47 16.12 3.75
C ILE A 42 3.70 17.52 4.33
N SER A 43 4.73 17.71 5.16
CA SER A 43 5.07 19.03 5.70
C SER A 43 5.40 20.03 4.60
N THR A 44 6.14 19.62 3.58
CA THR A 44 6.45 20.45 2.41
C THR A 44 5.17 20.83 1.68
N TYR A 45 4.26 19.87 1.44
CA TYR A 45 2.96 20.16 0.83
C TYR A 45 2.16 21.19 1.65
N LEU A 46 2.08 21.03 2.97
CA LEU A 46 1.33 21.93 3.86
C LEU A 46 1.93 23.34 3.90
N ILE A 47 3.25 23.47 3.86
CA ILE A 47 3.93 24.77 3.81
C ILE A 47 3.60 25.53 2.53
N TYR A 48 3.46 24.84 1.41
CA TYR A 48 3.17 25.45 0.11
C TYR A 48 1.68 25.49 -0.26
N LYS A 49 0.81 24.86 0.54
CA LYS A 49 -0.64 24.89 0.35
C LYS A 49 -1.15 26.33 0.35
N GLY A 50 -1.94 26.70 -0.64
CA GLY A 50 -2.51 28.03 -0.79
C GLY A 50 -1.53 29.13 -1.22
N LYS A 51 -0.25 28.83 -1.46
CA LYS A 51 0.77 29.81 -1.90
C LYS A 51 0.97 29.89 -3.41
N SER A 52 0.24 29.11 -4.18
CA SER A 52 0.30 29.17 -5.64
C SER A 52 -0.38 30.44 -6.14
N VAL A 53 0.35 31.26 -6.90
CA VAL A 53 -0.15 32.53 -7.49
C VAL A 53 -0.75 32.31 -8.86
N VAL A 54 -0.37 31.24 -9.55
CA VAL A 54 -0.82 30.87 -10.89
C VAL A 54 -1.52 29.52 -10.83
N GLY A 55 -2.71 29.43 -11.43
CA GLY A 55 -3.45 28.17 -11.53
C GLY A 55 -2.82 27.18 -12.53
N PRO A 56 -3.40 26.00 -12.65
CA PRO A 56 -4.70 25.60 -12.10
C PRO A 56 -4.65 25.31 -10.57
N PHE A 57 -5.81 25.47 -9.91
CA PHE A 57 -5.95 25.34 -8.46
C PHE A 57 -6.65 24.03 -8.07
N PRO A 58 -6.37 23.47 -6.88
CA PRO A 58 -6.92 22.18 -6.45
C PRO A 58 -8.46 22.20 -6.28
N HIS A 59 -9.01 23.27 -5.68
CA HIS A 59 -10.41 23.34 -5.26
C HIS A 59 -11.20 24.46 -5.92
N GLU A 60 -10.58 25.29 -6.76
CA GLU A 60 -11.19 26.45 -7.38
C GLU A 60 -11.10 26.38 -8.91
N ALA A 61 -12.14 26.86 -9.59
CA ALA A 61 -12.09 27.00 -11.03
C ALA A 61 -11.11 28.12 -11.42
N TRP A 62 -10.34 27.91 -12.46
CA TRP A 62 -9.35 28.85 -12.95
C TRP A 62 -9.47 29.06 -14.46
N THR A 63 -9.35 30.30 -14.90
CA THR A 63 -9.31 30.65 -16.30
C THR A 63 -7.90 31.05 -16.70
N ASN A 64 -7.34 30.39 -17.70
CA ASN A 64 -6.01 30.72 -18.21
C ASN A 64 -6.05 32.12 -18.85
N PRO A 65 -5.31 33.09 -18.32
CA PRO A 65 -5.35 34.48 -18.83
C PRO A 65 -4.75 34.63 -20.24
N GLN A 66 -3.97 33.65 -20.71
CA GLN A 66 -3.34 33.69 -22.01
C GLN A 66 -4.22 33.07 -23.11
N THR A 67 -4.97 32.02 -22.79
CA THR A 67 -5.79 31.28 -23.76
C THR A 67 -7.30 31.54 -23.61
N GLY A 68 -7.72 32.14 -22.47
CA GLY A 68 -9.14 32.33 -22.14
C GLY A 68 -9.87 31.02 -21.79
N GLN A 69 -9.18 29.91 -21.71
CA GLN A 69 -9.77 28.60 -21.42
C GLN A 69 -10.04 28.47 -19.91
N ALA A 70 -11.29 28.13 -19.58
CA ALA A 70 -11.70 27.87 -18.21
C ALA A 70 -11.46 26.39 -17.85
N PHE A 71 -10.85 26.15 -16.71
CA PHE A 71 -10.63 24.83 -16.13
C PHE A 71 -11.43 24.73 -14.82
N PRO A 72 -12.14 23.61 -14.58
CA PRO A 72 -12.78 23.34 -13.28
C PRO A 72 -11.73 23.13 -12.19
N ALA A 73 -12.18 22.96 -10.95
CA ALA A 73 -11.31 22.46 -9.87
C ALA A 73 -10.68 21.12 -10.28
N ILE A 74 -9.36 20.98 -10.10
CA ILE A 74 -8.62 19.83 -10.65
C ILE A 74 -8.92 18.54 -9.88
N LEU A 75 -9.10 18.60 -8.54
CA LEU A 75 -9.26 17.42 -7.72
C LEU A 75 -10.66 16.80 -7.87
N ASP A 76 -10.73 15.60 -8.43
CA ASP A 76 -11.95 14.80 -8.53
C ASP A 76 -12.13 13.94 -7.26
N ILE A 77 -12.73 14.54 -6.22
CA ILE A 77 -12.96 13.86 -4.93
C ILE A 77 -13.76 12.56 -5.07
N PRO A 78 -14.85 12.46 -5.86
CA PRO A 78 -15.57 11.21 -6.09
C PRO A 78 -14.71 10.07 -6.61
N VAL A 79 -13.91 10.30 -7.64
CA VAL A 79 -13.05 9.27 -8.26
C VAL A 79 -11.97 8.82 -7.28
N THR A 80 -11.31 9.78 -6.63
CA THR A 80 -10.25 9.47 -5.64
C THR A 80 -10.82 8.78 -4.39
N SER A 81 -12.07 9.09 -4.00
CA SER A 81 -12.73 8.38 -2.89
C SER A 81 -13.00 6.90 -3.23
N ILE A 82 -13.43 6.61 -4.47
CA ILE A 82 -13.63 5.23 -4.92
C ILE A 82 -12.29 4.48 -4.94
N SER A 83 -11.23 5.09 -5.50
CA SER A 83 -9.91 4.47 -5.54
C SER A 83 -9.35 4.24 -4.13
N THR A 84 -9.56 5.17 -3.20
CA THR A 84 -9.22 5.02 -1.78
C THR A 84 -9.96 3.86 -1.15
N PHE A 85 -11.26 3.72 -1.39
CA PHE A 85 -12.03 2.59 -0.90
C PHE A 85 -11.49 1.25 -1.41
N VAL A 86 -11.15 1.17 -2.70
CA VAL A 86 -10.54 -0.04 -3.28
C VAL A 86 -9.22 -0.38 -2.59
N LEU A 87 -8.37 0.62 -2.36
CA LEU A 87 -7.08 0.41 -1.68
C LEU A 87 -7.29 -0.09 -0.24
N LEU A 88 -8.20 0.51 0.53
CA LEU A 88 -8.51 0.08 1.90
C LEU A 88 -9.11 -1.34 1.95
N MET A 89 -9.94 -1.71 0.97
CA MET A 89 -10.45 -3.08 0.86
C MET A 89 -9.32 -4.08 0.55
N SER A 90 -8.27 -3.66 -0.13
CA SER A 90 -7.09 -4.51 -0.37
C SER A 90 -6.35 -4.84 0.94
N SER A 91 -6.37 -3.94 1.92
CA SER A 91 -5.84 -4.16 3.26
C SER A 91 -6.55 -5.31 3.99
N LEU A 92 -7.88 -5.34 3.90
CA LEU A 92 -8.68 -6.47 4.42
C LEU A 92 -8.33 -7.79 3.70
N ALA A 93 -8.19 -7.75 2.37
CA ALA A 93 -7.80 -8.93 1.59
C ALA A 93 -6.42 -9.46 2.01
N MET A 94 -5.48 -8.57 2.33
CA MET A 94 -4.15 -8.95 2.82
C MET A 94 -4.20 -9.65 4.18
N VAL A 95 -5.01 -9.16 5.13
CA VAL A 95 -5.25 -9.84 6.42
C VAL A 95 -5.82 -11.24 6.21
N MET A 96 -6.78 -11.39 5.30
CA MET A 96 -7.36 -12.69 4.97
C MET A 96 -6.34 -13.63 4.31
N ALA A 97 -5.42 -13.10 3.50
CA ALA A 97 -4.33 -13.87 2.90
C ALA A 97 -3.40 -14.46 3.98
N LEU A 98 -2.99 -13.64 4.95
CA LEU A 98 -2.14 -14.07 6.06
C LEU A 98 -2.84 -15.11 6.92
N ALA A 99 -4.09 -14.87 7.32
CA ALA A 99 -4.90 -15.79 8.11
C ALA A 99 -5.09 -17.14 7.40
N ALA A 100 -5.28 -17.13 6.06
CA ALA A 100 -5.39 -18.35 5.26
C ALA A 100 -4.09 -19.17 5.24
N ILE A 101 -2.93 -18.53 5.27
CA ILE A 101 -1.62 -19.21 5.32
C ILE A 101 -1.39 -19.80 6.71
N GLU A 102 -1.66 -19.07 7.79
CA GLU A 102 -1.48 -19.52 9.16
C GLU A 102 -2.44 -20.67 9.54
N SER A 103 -3.63 -20.70 8.95
CA SER A 103 -4.63 -21.75 9.16
C SER A 103 -4.43 -22.97 8.25
N ARG A 104 -3.47 -22.94 7.33
CA ARG A 104 -3.25 -24.03 6.37
C ARG A 104 -2.95 -25.37 7.10
N GLY A 105 -3.75 -26.37 6.78
CA GLY A 105 -3.69 -27.69 7.43
C GLY A 105 -4.55 -27.85 8.69
N LYS A 106 -5.22 -26.78 9.16
CA LYS A 106 -6.20 -26.86 10.24
C LYS A 106 -7.63 -27.07 9.65
N PRO A 107 -8.51 -27.78 10.36
CA PRO A 107 -9.91 -27.92 9.90
C PRO A 107 -10.59 -26.55 9.90
N SER A 108 -11.22 -26.21 8.77
CA SER A 108 -11.99 -24.96 8.66
C SER A 108 -13.36 -25.14 9.34
N GLY A 109 -13.78 -24.12 10.11
CA GLY A 109 -15.12 -24.06 10.70
C GLY A 109 -16.24 -23.73 9.71
N ALA A 110 -15.95 -23.57 8.42
CA ALA A 110 -16.94 -23.19 7.42
C ALA A 110 -17.86 -24.38 7.08
N LYS A 111 -19.18 -24.12 7.09
CA LYS A 111 -20.21 -25.12 6.79
C LYS A 111 -20.39 -25.41 5.29
N SER A 112 -19.86 -24.57 4.38
CA SER A 112 -19.97 -24.72 2.94
C SER A 112 -18.61 -24.92 2.27
N LYS A 113 -18.59 -25.63 1.12
CA LYS A 113 -17.38 -25.82 0.31
C LYS A 113 -16.79 -24.50 -0.17
N LEU A 114 -17.63 -23.54 -0.57
CA LEU A 114 -17.20 -22.21 -1.00
C LEU A 114 -16.62 -21.40 0.16
N GLY A 115 -17.29 -21.40 1.31
CA GLY A 115 -16.80 -20.73 2.52
C GLY A 115 -15.46 -21.31 2.98
N ASN A 116 -15.30 -22.64 2.94
CA ASN A 116 -14.03 -23.29 3.25
C ASN A 116 -12.92 -22.87 2.28
N TYR A 117 -13.22 -22.85 0.96
CA TYR A 117 -12.26 -22.39 -0.05
C TYR A 117 -11.84 -20.94 0.18
N LEU A 118 -12.79 -20.03 0.39
CA LEU A 118 -12.50 -18.61 0.64
C LEU A 118 -11.66 -18.40 1.90
N LEU A 119 -11.97 -19.11 2.99
CA LEU A 119 -11.23 -18.97 4.25
C LEU A 119 -9.81 -19.58 4.20
N THR A 120 -9.58 -20.58 3.34
CA THR A 120 -8.29 -21.30 3.29
C THR A 120 -7.45 -20.99 2.06
N SER A 121 -7.97 -20.23 1.09
CA SER A 121 -7.27 -19.93 -0.17
C SER A 121 -6.42 -18.67 -0.07
N SER A 122 -5.18 -18.78 0.38
CA SER A 122 -4.20 -17.69 0.35
C SER A 122 -3.99 -17.10 -1.05
N ARG A 123 -4.00 -17.95 -2.08
CA ARG A 123 -3.83 -17.54 -3.49
C ARG A 123 -4.90 -16.56 -3.94
N PHE A 124 -6.16 -16.85 -3.58
CA PHE A 124 -7.29 -15.98 -3.91
C PHE A 124 -7.13 -14.60 -3.28
N TRP A 125 -6.81 -14.55 -2.00
CA TRP A 125 -6.68 -13.29 -1.28
C TRP A 125 -5.45 -12.48 -1.70
N LEU A 126 -4.30 -13.11 -1.90
CA LEU A 126 -3.11 -12.45 -2.45
C LEU A 126 -3.36 -11.90 -3.85
N PHE A 127 -4.07 -12.66 -4.72
CA PHE A 127 -4.45 -12.18 -6.03
C PHE A 127 -5.39 -10.97 -5.95
N MET A 128 -6.39 -11.01 -5.07
CA MET A 128 -7.30 -9.89 -4.85
C MET A 128 -6.55 -8.63 -4.37
N THR A 129 -5.61 -8.79 -3.44
CA THR A 129 -4.79 -7.65 -2.97
C THR A 129 -3.97 -7.05 -4.12
N CYS A 130 -3.30 -7.88 -4.92
CA CYS A 130 -2.55 -7.41 -6.10
C CYS A 130 -3.45 -6.71 -7.12
N LEU A 131 -4.63 -7.28 -7.39
CA LEU A 131 -5.58 -6.72 -8.34
C LEU A 131 -6.10 -5.35 -7.89
N MET A 132 -6.49 -5.24 -6.61
CA MET A 132 -6.97 -3.98 -6.03
C MET A 132 -5.86 -2.92 -5.98
N GLY A 133 -4.63 -3.29 -5.61
CA GLY A 133 -3.48 -2.39 -5.66
C GLY A 133 -3.17 -1.91 -7.08
N ALA A 134 -3.19 -2.81 -8.06
CA ALA A 134 -3.02 -2.45 -9.47
C ALA A 134 -4.15 -1.55 -9.99
N THR A 135 -5.39 -1.79 -9.54
CA THR A 135 -6.55 -0.94 -9.88
C THR A 135 -6.38 0.47 -9.32
N PHE A 136 -5.93 0.59 -8.08
CA PHE A 136 -5.61 1.90 -7.48
C PHE A 136 -4.54 2.64 -8.29
N LEU A 137 -3.44 1.97 -8.67
CA LEU A 137 -2.41 2.56 -9.54
C LEU A 137 -2.96 2.99 -10.91
N GLY A 138 -3.92 2.23 -11.46
CA GLY A 138 -4.62 2.60 -12.68
C GLY A 138 -5.43 3.89 -12.53
N PHE A 139 -6.16 4.06 -11.43
CA PHE A 139 -6.86 5.30 -11.10
C PHE A 139 -5.88 6.47 -10.92
N GLN A 140 -4.79 6.28 -10.21
CA GLN A 140 -3.77 7.31 -10.01
C GLN A 140 -3.11 7.73 -11.33
N ALA A 141 -2.79 6.78 -12.22
CA ALA A 141 -2.25 7.10 -13.54
C ALA A 141 -3.25 7.87 -14.40
N TYR A 142 -4.53 7.49 -14.35
CA TYR A 142 -5.61 8.22 -15.02
C TYR A 142 -5.71 9.67 -14.51
N GLU A 143 -5.75 9.85 -13.19
CA GLU A 143 -5.83 11.16 -12.53
C GLU A 143 -4.62 12.04 -12.89
N PHE A 144 -3.40 11.52 -12.82
CA PHE A 144 -2.20 12.24 -13.24
C PHE A 144 -2.24 12.67 -14.70
N THR A 145 -2.73 11.81 -15.59
CA THR A 145 -2.86 12.12 -17.01
C THR A 145 -3.89 13.24 -17.21
N SER A 146 -5.03 13.19 -16.52
CA SER A 146 -6.06 14.25 -16.56
C SER A 146 -5.50 15.60 -16.11
N PHE A 147 -4.76 15.63 -14.99
CA PHE A 147 -4.15 16.86 -14.47
C PHE A 147 -3.14 17.47 -15.45
N VAL A 148 -2.35 16.63 -16.11
CA VAL A 148 -1.42 17.11 -17.15
C VAL A 148 -2.16 17.69 -18.33
N HIS A 149 -3.28 17.10 -18.78
CA HIS A 149 -4.12 17.66 -19.84
C HIS A 149 -4.79 18.99 -19.45
N GLU A 150 -5.09 19.19 -18.17
CA GLU A 150 -5.61 20.42 -17.62
C GLU A 150 -4.52 21.48 -17.35
N GLY A 151 -3.28 21.17 -17.72
CA GLY A 151 -2.14 22.09 -17.64
C GLY A 151 -1.40 22.07 -16.30
N LEU A 152 -1.77 21.18 -15.36
CA LEU A 152 -1.03 21.01 -14.12
C LEU A 152 0.16 20.04 -14.36
N SER A 153 1.33 20.49 -14.05
CA SER A 153 2.54 19.66 -14.08
C SER A 153 3.43 19.95 -12.86
N ILE A 154 4.45 19.14 -12.67
CA ILE A 154 5.43 19.34 -11.59
C ILE A 154 6.14 20.70 -11.66
N ARG A 155 6.08 21.40 -12.81
CA ARG A 155 6.75 22.68 -13.05
C ARG A 155 5.79 23.85 -13.14
N THR A 156 4.48 23.63 -13.11
CA THR A 156 3.48 24.67 -13.36
C THR A 156 3.37 25.64 -12.18
N ASN A 157 3.24 25.10 -10.98
CA ASN A 157 3.08 25.90 -9.76
C ASN A 157 3.54 25.12 -8.52
N LEU A 158 3.59 25.77 -7.35
CA LEU A 158 4.01 25.16 -6.09
C LEU A 158 3.10 24.00 -5.64
N PHE A 159 1.79 24.12 -5.91
CA PHE A 159 0.86 23.04 -5.65
C PHE A 159 1.20 21.81 -6.50
N GLY A 160 1.34 21.97 -7.82
CA GLY A 160 1.70 20.87 -8.72
C GLY A 160 3.01 20.20 -8.32
N SER A 161 4.07 21.00 -8.02
CA SER A 161 5.35 20.44 -7.60
C SER A 161 5.23 19.58 -6.34
N SER A 162 4.58 20.09 -5.29
CA SER A 162 4.46 19.37 -4.01
C SER A 162 3.48 18.20 -4.12
N PHE A 163 2.37 18.35 -4.83
CA PHE A 163 1.38 17.32 -5.08
C PHE A 163 1.95 16.12 -5.86
N PHE A 164 2.52 16.36 -7.05
CA PHE A 164 3.09 15.28 -7.86
C PHE A 164 4.26 14.59 -7.18
N THR A 165 5.06 15.31 -6.40
CA THR A 165 6.14 14.70 -5.62
C THR A 165 5.58 13.80 -4.53
N LEU A 166 4.68 14.30 -3.69
CA LEU A 166 4.09 13.54 -2.57
C LEU A 166 3.34 12.30 -3.06
N THR A 167 2.38 12.48 -3.98
CA THR A 167 1.54 11.39 -4.49
C THR A 167 2.31 10.45 -5.41
N GLY A 168 3.31 10.96 -6.14
CA GLY A 168 4.19 10.15 -6.98
C GLY A 168 5.11 9.23 -6.16
N PHE A 169 5.68 9.71 -5.05
CA PHE A 169 6.44 8.85 -4.13
C PHE A 169 5.54 7.78 -3.51
N HIS A 170 4.32 8.13 -3.09
CA HIS A 170 3.37 7.13 -2.61
C HIS A 170 3.04 6.09 -3.69
N GLY A 171 2.72 6.51 -4.92
CA GLY A 171 2.46 5.58 -6.02
C GLY A 171 3.65 4.67 -6.35
N ALA A 172 4.88 5.15 -6.20
CA ALA A 172 6.08 4.32 -6.33
C ALA A 172 6.15 3.24 -5.23
N HIS A 173 5.78 3.57 -3.99
CA HIS A 173 5.71 2.62 -2.88
C HIS A 173 4.61 1.58 -3.08
N VAL A 174 3.39 1.98 -3.49
CA VAL A 174 2.33 1.04 -3.87
C VAL A 174 2.79 0.11 -4.99
N THR A 175 3.49 0.64 -6.00
CA THR A 175 4.04 -0.17 -7.11
C THR A 175 5.03 -1.22 -6.61
N ALA A 176 5.97 -0.84 -5.74
CA ALA A 176 6.91 -1.77 -5.12
C ALA A 176 6.18 -2.83 -4.29
N GLY A 177 5.14 -2.44 -3.54
CA GLY A 177 4.27 -3.34 -2.79
C GLY A 177 3.56 -4.35 -3.68
N VAL A 178 2.93 -3.91 -4.79
CA VAL A 178 2.26 -4.79 -5.76
C VAL A 178 3.24 -5.79 -6.38
N ILE A 179 4.45 -5.36 -6.73
CA ILE A 179 5.50 -6.25 -7.26
C ILE A 179 5.90 -7.28 -6.20
N TRP A 180 6.08 -6.87 -4.95
CA TRP A 180 6.41 -7.77 -3.85
C TRP A 180 5.31 -8.81 -3.61
N LEU A 181 4.05 -8.37 -3.48
CA LEU A 181 2.89 -9.25 -3.32
C LEU A 181 2.70 -10.19 -4.51
N GLY A 182 2.92 -9.71 -5.73
CA GLY A 182 2.94 -10.51 -6.95
C GLY A 182 4.01 -11.61 -6.93
N THR A 183 5.18 -11.31 -6.37
CA THR A 183 6.25 -12.30 -6.16
C THR A 183 5.81 -13.39 -5.17
N LEU A 184 5.20 -12.99 -4.04
CA LEU A 184 4.66 -13.93 -3.05
C LEU A 184 3.55 -14.80 -3.64
N LEU A 185 2.66 -14.21 -4.44
CA LEU A 185 1.63 -14.94 -5.17
C LEU A 185 2.23 -15.96 -6.16
N ALA A 186 3.25 -15.57 -6.92
CA ALA A 186 3.94 -16.49 -7.83
C ALA A 186 4.61 -17.66 -7.09
N ILE A 187 5.17 -17.41 -5.92
CA ILE A 187 5.75 -18.44 -5.06
C ILE A 187 4.64 -19.38 -4.55
N ASP A 188 3.51 -18.82 -4.09
CA ASP A 188 2.37 -19.64 -3.61
C ASP A 188 1.76 -20.49 -4.73
N MET A 189 1.73 -19.98 -5.96
CA MET A 189 1.27 -20.77 -7.12
C MET A 189 2.22 -21.93 -7.46
N LYS A 190 3.54 -21.70 -7.36
CA LYS A 190 4.55 -22.71 -7.75
C LYS A 190 4.74 -23.82 -6.70
N ARG A 191 4.96 -23.44 -5.44
CA ARG A 191 5.32 -24.39 -4.36
C ARG A 191 4.32 -24.43 -3.21
N GLY A 192 3.38 -23.50 -3.13
CA GLY A 192 2.51 -23.30 -1.99
C GLY A 192 3.26 -22.69 -0.79
N LEU A 193 2.77 -21.58 -0.27
CA LEU A 193 3.29 -21.01 0.98
C LEU A 193 2.86 -21.89 2.15
N GLN A 194 3.81 -22.21 3.03
CA GLN A 194 3.59 -23.01 4.23
C GLN A 194 3.42 -22.08 5.45
N PRO A 195 2.87 -22.55 6.58
CA PRO A 195 2.79 -21.75 7.82
C PRO A 195 4.16 -21.22 8.28
N LYS A 196 5.26 -21.91 7.97
CA LYS A 196 6.63 -21.45 8.24
C LYS A 196 7.04 -20.23 7.40
N ASP A 197 6.40 -20.03 6.27
CA ASP A 197 6.63 -18.88 5.37
C ASP A 197 5.76 -17.67 5.75
N ALA A 198 4.85 -17.80 6.73
CA ALA A 198 3.92 -16.74 7.15
C ALA A 198 4.63 -15.44 7.55
N VAL A 199 5.84 -15.53 8.09
CA VAL A 199 6.65 -14.34 8.45
C VAL A 199 6.94 -13.45 7.24
N TRP A 200 7.17 -14.01 6.05
CA TRP A 200 7.41 -13.22 4.84
C TRP A 200 6.16 -12.48 4.37
N VAL A 201 5.00 -13.13 4.53
CA VAL A 201 3.71 -12.52 4.20
C VAL A 201 3.30 -11.47 5.23
N ASP A 202 3.60 -11.71 6.51
CA ASP A 202 3.39 -10.78 7.61
C ASP A 202 4.22 -9.48 7.43
N ILE A 203 5.50 -9.62 7.04
CA ILE A 203 6.36 -8.47 6.71
C ILE A 203 5.80 -7.67 5.52
N ALA A 204 5.35 -8.36 4.48
CA ALA A 204 4.72 -7.69 3.34
C ALA A 204 3.39 -7.03 3.72
N ALA A 205 2.62 -7.64 4.63
CA ALA A 205 1.39 -7.07 5.16
C ALA A 205 1.65 -5.79 5.97
N LEU A 206 2.68 -5.79 6.82
CA LEU A 206 3.09 -4.58 7.57
C LEU A 206 3.45 -3.43 6.64
N TYR A 207 4.20 -3.72 5.57
CA TYR A 207 4.52 -2.71 4.56
C TYR A 207 3.26 -2.18 3.87
N TRP A 208 2.36 -3.07 3.44
CA TRP A 208 1.12 -2.71 2.74
C TRP A 208 0.20 -1.86 3.61
N HIS A 209 0.00 -2.24 4.87
CA HIS A 209 -0.81 -1.47 5.81
C HIS A 209 -0.22 -0.10 6.13
N PHE A 210 1.11 -0.01 6.22
CA PHE A 210 1.79 1.28 6.38
C PHE A 210 1.48 2.21 5.20
N ASP A 211 1.57 1.70 3.97
CA ASP A 211 1.30 2.46 2.75
C ASP A 211 -0.16 2.95 2.69
N ASP A 212 -1.12 2.11 3.10
CA ASP A 212 -2.53 2.49 3.25
C ASP A 212 -2.74 3.63 4.26
N VAL A 213 -2.05 3.59 5.41
CA VAL A 213 -2.11 4.66 6.42
C VAL A 213 -1.54 5.97 5.89
N VAL A 214 -0.43 5.92 5.18
CA VAL A 214 0.14 7.08 4.49
C VAL A 214 -0.85 7.65 3.48
N TRP A 215 -1.52 6.80 2.69
CA TRP A 215 -2.55 7.25 1.75
C TRP A 215 -3.73 7.95 2.42
N ILE A 216 -4.24 7.42 3.53
CA ILE A 216 -5.32 8.07 4.30
C ILE A 216 -4.90 9.49 4.72
N ALA A 217 -3.67 9.65 5.21
CA ALA A 217 -3.14 10.97 5.58
C ALA A 217 -3.06 11.90 4.37
N ILE A 218 -2.52 11.43 3.23
CA ILE A 218 -2.44 12.19 1.98
C ILE A 218 -3.84 12.57 1.49
N PHE A 219 -4.74 11.61 1.40
CA PHE A 219 -6.11 11.83 0.93
C PHE A 219 -6.83 12.87 1.79
N THR A 220 -6.73 12.76 3.11
CA THR A 220 -7.35 13.71 4.02
C THR A 220 -6.79 15.12 3.85
N LEU A 221 -5.47 15.27 3.84
CA LEU A 221 -4.81 16.58 3.84
C LEU A 221 -4.83 17.29 2.48
N VAL A 222 -4.86 16.51 1.39
CA VAL A 222 -4.80 17.05 0.02
C VAL A 222 -6.19 17.24 -0.56
N TYR A 223 -7.08 16.24 -0.40
CA TYR A 223 -8.39 16.22 -1.08
C TYR A 223 -9.54 16.72 -0.19
N LEU A 224 -9.53 16.42 1.11
CA LEU A 224 -10.66 16.75 1.99
C LEU A 224 -10.51 18.08 2.74
N ILE A 225 -9.29 18.46 3.13
CA ILE A 225 -9.04 19.73 3.82
C ILE A 225 -8.78 20.82 2.78
N GLN A 226 -9.72 21.74 2.64
CA GLN A 226 -9.64 22.91 1.75
C GLN A 226 -8.83 24.04 2.39
#